data_ecf233a050b547b1c4accce3248b2c86
#
_entry.id   ecf233a050b547b1c4accce3248b2c86
#
_cell.length_a   1.000
_cell.length_b   1.000
_cell.length_c   1.000
_cell.angle_alpha   90.00
_cell.angle_beta   90.00
_cell.angle_gamma   90.00
#
_symmetry.space_group_name_H-M   'P 1'
#
loop_
_entity.id
_entity.type
_entity.pdbx_description
1 polymer ?
#
loop_
_entity_poly.entity_id
_entity_poly.type
_entity_poly.pdbx_seq_one_letter_code
_entity_poly.pdbx_strand_id
1 'polypeptide(L)'
;MKVRTAAVVGAVMLSAACGVPSSAHRSDGRPMLREIDGGATYFSQFSPSLPSDPGFFPIGVWAESVVDDTRLPSYSAASFTTYVEPTPDTDLARIGLNGMYVLSSRSDGPTDGRVTTDEADMWAGPGDATWTGLYPGEGEICVPATEKCGYTVMDALEAKSDRTRLTYTNYGKSVLFWGTDEQSSKFVNDYQDVVSADAYWFTDPNICDATEGGALLKDGVDLDPDECLRASNYGATVDRVRSLVEPAGSKPVWAFVEVGQPFAESRRAIEPAEVEGAVWSSIIHGAQGVVYFNHSFGGECRSQHVLLDCGRGMLERVGDVNARITELAPVLNSPYLDGFLASAPGLDTMVKYTDGVVHVLAMSEQGGATGRMTLSCAVDSTADVVGEDRRVEVDKGVIVDDFADSNSAHVYRITGLDGCGLPPAGS
;
A
#
# COMPACT_ATOMS: atom_id res chain seq x y z
N MET A 1 -72.56 -22.71 10.85
CA MET A 1 -71.53 -21.67 10.75
C MET A 1 -70.21 -22.40 10.89
N LYS A 2 -69.53 -22.66 9.77
CA LYS A 2 -68.28 -23.45 9.73
C LYS A 2 -67.08 -22.50 9.74
N VAL A 3 -66.29 -22.57 10.79
CA VAL A 3 -65.02 -21.84 10.89
C VAL A 3 -63.94 -22.61 10.10
N ARG A 4 -63.32 -21.95 9.13
CA ARG A 4 -62.17 -22.49 8.39
C ARG A 4 -60.91 -21.91 9.01
N THR A 5 -60.08 -22.77 9.54
CA THR A 5 -58.72 -22.46 10.01
C THR A 5 -57.80 -22.42 8.81
N ALA A 6 -57.16 -21.28 8.57
CA ALA A 6 -56.10 -21.14 7.57
C ALA A 6 -54.74 -21.40 8.24
N ALA A 7 -54.03 -22.40 7.71
CA ALA A 7 -52.66 -22.66 8.10
C ALA A 7 -51.71 -21.70 7.34
N VAL A 8 -50.93 -20.92 8.06
CA VAL A 8 -49.86 -20.10 7.48
C VAL A 8 -48.60 -20.97 7.42
N VAL A 9 -48.16 -21.27 6.21
CA VAL A 9 -46.88 -21.91 5.95
C VAL A 9 -45.85 -20.79 5.87
N GLY A 10 -45.02 -20.70 6.90
CA GLY A 10 -43.86 -19.80 6.87
C GLY A 10 -42.75 -20.37 5.99
N ALA A 11 -42.46 -19.70 4.90
CA ALA A 11 -41.29 -19.98 4.08
C ALA A 11 -40.07 -19.36 4.79
N VAL A 12 -39.17 -20.21 5.29
CA VAL A 12 -37.82 -19.79 5.75
C VAL A 12 -37.02 -19.55 4.50
N MET A 13 -36.76 -18.28 4.19
CA MET A 13 -35.75 -17.90 3.22
C MET A 13 -34.37 -18.10 3.85
N LEU A 14 -33.64 -19.13 3.43
CA LEU A 14 -32.22 -19.22 3.61
C LEU A 14 -31.56 -18.16 2.70
N SER A 15 -31.09 -17.09 3.27
CA SER A 15 -30.12 -16.19 2.62
C SER A 15 -28.81 -16.96 2.46
N ALA A 16 -28.53 -17.39 1.24
CA ALA A 16 -27.21 -17.84 0.85
C ALA A 16 -26.32 -16.59 0.80
N ALA A 17 -25.44 -16.44 1.77
CA ALA A 17 -24.33 -15.53 1.68
C ALA A 17 -23.46 -15.98 0.48
N CYS A 18 -23.44 -15.19 -0.59
CA CYS A 18 -22.47 -15.34 -1.66
C CYS A 18 -21.11 -14.94 -1.10
N GLY A 19 -20.39 -15.92 -0.55
CA GLY A 19 -18.97 -15.78 -0.30
C GLY A 19 -18.26 -15.56 -1.64
N VAL A 20 -17.47 -14.50 -1.72
CA VAL A 20 -16.51 -14.25 -2.79
C VAL A 20 -15.70 -15.54 -2.98
N PRO A 21 -15.51 -16.04 -4.21
CA PRO A 21 -14.65 -17.20 -4.40
C PRO A 21 -13.20 -16.79 -4.14
N SER A 22 -12.74 -17.03 -2.92
CA SER A 22 -11.32 -17.16 -2.65
C SER A 22 -10.76 -18.14 -3.67
N SER A 23 -9.76 -17.71 -4.42
CA SER A 23 -9.03 -18.52 -5.41
C SER A 23 -8.84 -19.93 -4.88
N ALA A 24 -9.30 -20.91 -5.66
CA ALA A 24 -9.38 -22.31 -5.26
C ALA A 24 -8.02 -22.84 -4.81
N HIS A 25 -7.76 -22.83 -3.51
CA HIS A 25 -6.69 -23.59 -2.91
C HIS A 25 -6.98 -25.08 -3.07
N ARG A 26 -6.36 -25.70 -4.05
CA ARG A 26 -6.11 -27.13 -3.97
C ARG A 26 -4.95 -27.29 -2.98
N SER A 27 -5.24 -27.27 -1.71
CA SER A 27 -4.25 -27.49 -0.69
C SER A 27 -4.04 -28.98 -0.49
N ASP A 28 -2.97 -29.51 -1.04
CA ASP A 28 -2.29 -30.69 -0.49
C ASP A 28 -1.48 -30.33 0.78
N GLY A 29 -1.68 -29.13 1.30
CA GLY A 29 -1.07 -28.62 2.54
C GLY A 29 0.41 -28.24 2.42
N ARG A 30 0.94 -28.12 1.19
CA ARG A 30 2.34 -27.72 0.96
C ARG A 30 2.46 -26.23 0.69
N PRO A 31 3.52 -25.58 1.20
CA PRO A 31 3.83 -24.22 0.85
C PRO A 31 4.06 -24.03 -0.66
N MET A 32 3.58 -22.92 -1.21
CA MET A 32 3.70 -22.64 -2.64
C MET A 32 4.34 -21.27 -2.86
N LEU A 33 5.20 -21.17 -3.88
CA LEU A 33 5.72 -19.88 -4.32
C LEU A 33 4.66 -19.17 -5.16
N ARG A 34 4.53 -17.88 -4.89
CA ARG A 34 3.75 -16.95 -5.71
C ARG A 34 4.62 -15.72 -6.01
N GLU A 35 4.72 -15.37 -7.28
CA GLU A 35 5.45 -14.18 -7.71
C GLU A 35 4.92 -12.92 -7.03
N ILE A 36 5.78 -11.91 -6.94
CA ILE A 36 5.35 -10.56 -6.57
C ILE A 36 4.37 -10.01 -7.61
N ASP A 37 3.56 -9.06 -7.21
CA ASP A 37 2.56 -8.48 -8.10
C ASP A 37 3.25 -7.79 -9.29
N GLY A 38 2.83 -8.12 -10.52
CA GLY A 38 3.49 -7.73 -11.76
C GLY A 38 4.68 -8.62 -12.16
N GLY A 39 5.27 -9.37 -11.24
CA GLY A 39 6.44 -10.21 -11.45
C GLY A 39 7.77 -9.44 -11.35
N ALA A 40 8.86 -10.17 -11.11
CA ALA A 40 10.19 -9.62 -10.85
C ALA A 40 10.76 -8.74 -11.98
N THR A 41 10.28 -8.91 -13.21
CA THR A 41 10.75 -8.16 -14.39
C THR A 41 9.76 -7.10 -14.86
N TYR A 42 8.80 -6.72 -14.03
CA TYR A 42 7.69 -5.85 -14.43
C TYR A 42 8.13 -4.55 -15.11
N PHE A 43 9.08 -3.85 -14.52
CA PHE A 43 9.54 -2.56 -15.04
C PHE A 43 10.31 -2.68 -16.36
N SER A 44 10.89 -3.84 -16.68
CA SER A 44 11.63 -4.03 -17.95
C SER A 44 10.75 -4.05 -19.20
N GLN A 45 9.42 -4.05 -19.03
CA GLN A 45 8.46 -3.97 -20.15
C GLN A 45 8.37 -2.55 -20.74
N PHE A 46 8.84 -1.54 -20.00
CA PHE A 46 8.70 -0.13 -20.36
C PHE A 46 10.07 0.51 -20.67
N SER A 47 10.04 1.59 -21.47
CA SER A 47 11.26 2.35 -21.80
C SER A 47 10.89 3.81 -22.13
N PRO A 48 11.35 4.80 -21.33
CA PRO A 48 12.10 4.65 -20.09
C PRO A 48 11.26 4.06 -18.95
N SER A 49 11.93 3.55 -17.90
CA SER A 49 11.28 2.90 -16.75
C SER A 49 12.18 2.92 -15.51
N LEU A 50 11.64 2.42 -14.40
CA LEU A 50 12.40 2.11 -13.20
C LEU A 50 13.19 0.79 -13.37
N PRO A 51 14.24 0.53 -12.56
CA PRO A 51 14.97 -0.72 -12.58
C PRO A 51 14.13 -1.94 -12.22
N SER A 52 14.41 -3.07 -12.87
CA SER A 52 13.95 -4.41 -12.46
C SER A 52 15.02 -5.18 -11.68
N ASP A 53 16.02 -4.50 -11.14
CA ASP A 53 17.05 -5.11 -10.29
C ASP A 53 16.40 -5.53 -8.96
N PRO A 54 16.61 -6.77 -8.47
CA PRO A 54 16.06 -7.21 -7.19
C PRO A 54 16.47 -6.35 -5.99
N GLY A 55 17.62 -5.67 -6.07
CA GLY A 55 18.07 -4.72 -5.05
C GLY A 55 17.41 -3.34 -5.12
N PHE A 56 16.52 -3.09 -6.09
CA PHE A 56 15.82 -1.82 -6.23
C PHE A 56 14.39 -1.94 -5.66
N PHE A 57 14.05 -1.02 -4.76
CA PHE A 57 12.69 -0.84 -4.29
C PHE A 57 12.31 0.65 -4.46
N PRO A 58 11.18 0.99 -5.10
CA PRO A 58 10.77 2.36 -5.28
C PRO A 58 10.45 3.05 -3.94
N ILE A 59 11.20 4.11 -3.62
CA ILE A 59 11.00 4.94 -2.44
C ILE A 59 10.89 6.37 -2.92
N GLY A 60 9.67 6.88 -3.00
CA GLY A 60 9.33 8.14 -3.63
C GLY A 60 9.06 9.28 -2.66
N VAL A 61 9.37 10.51 -3.09
CA VAL A 61 8.86 11.73 -2.47
C VAL A 61 7.91 12.43 -3.44
N TRP A 62 6.71 12.78 -2.94
CA TRP A 62 5.67 13.45 -3.71
C TRP A 62 5.84 14.95 -3.73
N ALA A 63 5.71 15.54 -4.92
CA ALA A 63 5.66 16.99 -5.19
C ALA A 63 6.80 17.80 -4.55
N GLU A 64 7.98 17.21 -4.41
CA GLU A 64 9.18 17.90 -3.92
C GLU A 64 9.76 18.83 -4.99
N SER A 65 10.42 19.90 -4.58
CA SER A 65 11.03 20.89 -5.46
C SER A 65 12.55 20.70 -5.51
N VAL A 66 13.11 20.70 -6.71
CA VAL A 66 14.57 20.65 -6.95
C VAL A 66 14.97 21.77 -7.91
N VAL A 67 15.17 22.96 -7.34
CA VAL A 67 15.64 24.13 -8.12
C VAL A 67 17.16 24.24 -8.17
N ASP A 68 17.85 23.62 -7.21
CA ASP A 68 19.30 23.54 -7.12
C ASP A 68 19.74 22.23 -6.43
N ASP A 69 21.04 22.06 -6.22
CA ASP A 69 21.60 20.81 -5.66
C ASP A 69 21.60 20.78 -4.11
N THR A 70 21.00 21.74 -3.43
CA THR A 70 21.12 21.84 -1.94
C THR A 70 20.28 20.81 -1.20
N ARG A 71 19.14 20.37 -1.74
CA ARG A 71 18.21 19.44 -1.09
C ARG A 71 18.48 17.98 -1.44
N LEU A 72 18.94 17.71 -2.67
CA LEU A 72 19.18 16.36 -3.18
C LEU A 72 20.06 15.48 -2.27
N PRO A 73 21.19 16.00 -1.67
CA PRO A 73 22.00 15.18 -0.79
C PRO A 73 21.27 14.66 0.45
N SER A 74 20.31 15.43 0.99
CA SER A 74 19.51 14.99 2.14
C SER A 74 18.56 13.86 1.79
N TYR A 75 17.90 13.93 0.64
CA TYR A 75 17.04 12.85 0.15
C TYR A 75 17.83 11.60 -0.22
N SER A 76 18.97 11.76 -0.90
CA SER A 76 19.88 10.65 -1.20
C SER A 76 20.41 9.98 0.06
N ALA A 77 20.81 10.77 1.07
CA ALA A 77 21.28 10.24 2.36
C ALA A 77 20.16 9.52 3.15
N ALA A 78 18.90 9.92 2.94
CA ALA A 78 17.72 9.26 3.50
C ALA A 78 17.19 8.13 2.59
N SER A 79 18.00 7.62 1.65
CA SER A 79 17.73 6.50 0.76
C SER A 79 16.47 6.63 -0.09
N PHE A 80 16.08 7.86 -0.44
CA PHE A 80 15.08 8.07 -1.49
C PHE A 80 15.64 7.68 -2.85
N THR A 81 14.83 7.03 -3.66
CA THR A 81 15.21 6.58 -5.02
C THR A 81 14.48 7.35 -6.13
N THR A 82 13.32 7.93 -5.83
CA THR A 82 12.40 8.41 -6.85
C THR A 82 11.74 9.74 -6.44
N TYR A 83 11.64 10.67 -7.39
CA TYR A 83 10.79 11.85 -7.27
C TYR A 83 9.51 11.61 -8.06
N VAL A 84 8.37 11.76 -7.39
CA VAL A 84 7.05 11.55 -8.00
C VAL A 84 6.34 12.90 -8.09
N GLU A 85 5.97 13.28 -9.30
CA GLU A 85 5.33 14.55 -9.67
C GLU A 85 6.03 15.78 -9.05
N PRO A 86 7.34 15.96 -9.26
CA PRO A 86 8.05 17.11 -8.71
C PRO A 86 7.43 18.42 -9.19
N THR A 87 7.54 19.46 -8.37
CA THR A 87 6.92 20.77 -8.60
C THR A 87 7.32 21.38 -9.96
N PRO A 88 6.50 22.29 -10.52
CA PRO A 88 6.74 22.88 -11.84
C PRO A 88 8.05 23.65 -12.00
N ASP A 89 8.63 24.15 -10.90
CA ASP A 89 9.91 24.88 -10.86
C ASP A 89 11.13 23.93 -10.78
N THR A 90 10.91 22.62 -10.67
CA THR A 90 12.00 21.63 -10.61
C THR A 90 12.73 21.48 -11.93
N ASP A 91 14.06 21.45 -11.87
CA ASP A 91 14.93 20.97 -12.94
C ASP A 91 15.02 19.43 -12.89
N LEU A 92 14.22 18.75 -13.72
CA LEU A 92 14.14 17.29 -13.75
C LEU A 92 15.48 16.61 -14.07
N ALA A 93 16.34 17.25 -14.86
CA ALA A 93 17.63 16.69 -15.22
C ALA A 93 18.58 16.58 -14.00
N ARG A 94 18.45 17.46 -13.02
CA ARG A 94 19.27 17.42 -11.79
C ARG A 94 19.01 16.16 -10.98
N ILE A 95 17.77 15.71 -10.90
CA ILE A 95 17.39 14.51 -10.18
C ILE A 95 18.12 13.29 -10.75
N GLY A 96 18.03 13.11 -12.09
CA GLY A 96 18.71 12.01 -12.79
C GLY A 96 20.23 12.06 -12.70
N LEU A 97 20.84 13.26 -12.73
CA LEU A 97 22.30 13.44 -12.56
C LEU A 97 22.77 13.04 -11.16
N ASN A 98 21.88 13.01 -10.17
CA ASN A 98 22.17 12.54 -8.81
C ASN A 98 21.77 11.08 -8.58
N GLY A 99 21.49 10.31 -9.65
CA GLY A 99 21.24 8.88 -9.58
C GLY A 99 19.85 8.50 -9.07
N MET A 100 18.89 9.43 -9.04
CA MET A 100 17.51 9.20 -8.65
C MET A 100 16.59 9.24 -9.88
N TYR A 101 15.45 8.58 -9.78
CA TYR A 101 14.46 8.44 -10.86
C TYR A 101 13.37 9.50 -10.76
N VAL A 102 12.71 9.77 -11.88
CA VAL A 102 11.65 10.78 -11.99
C VAL A 102 10.41 10.18 -12.64
N LEU A 103 9.29 10.23 -11.93
CA LEU A 103 7.95 10.04 -12.50
C LEU A 103 7.25 11.40 -12.52
N SER A 104 6.79 11.87 -13.68
CA SER A 104 6.17 13.19 -13.79
C SER A 104 5.18 13.28 -14.96
N SER A 105 4.13 14.07 -14.79
CA SER A 105 3.19 14.44 -15.86
C SER A 105 3.81 15.41 -16.88
N ARG A 106 4.92 16.05 -16.53
CA ARG A 106 5.65 17.04 -17.36
C ARG A 106 6.37 16.37 -18.51
N SER A 107 6.53 17.13 -19.60
CA SER A 107 7.25 16.71 -20.82
C SER A 107 8.43 17.60 -21.17
N ASP A 108 8.80 18.53 -20.29
CA ASP A 108 9.85 19.54 -20.53
C ASP A 108 11.23 19.12 -19.99
N GLY A 109 11.39 17.85 -19.60
CA GLY A 109 12.66 17.29 -19.14
C GLY A 109 12.68 15.76 -19.18
N PRO A 110 13.81 15.14 -18.79
CA PRO A 110 13.93 13.70 -18.74
C PRO A 110 13.09 13.13 -17.59
N THR A 111 12.35 12.05 -17.88
CA THR A 111 11.57 11.28 -16.88
C THR A 111 11.70 9.79 -17.14
N ASP A 112 11.71 8.99 -16.08
CA ASP A 112 11.78 7.53 -16.15
C ASP A 112 10.39 6.90 -16.25
N GLY A 113 9.34 7.65 -15.94
CA GLY A 113 7.95 7.28 -16.15
C GLY A 113 7.06 8.51 -16.13
N ARG A 114 5.78 8.29 -16.38
CA ARG A 114 4.77 9.35 -16.42
C ARG A 114 3.81 9.21 -15.24
N VAL A 115 3.55 10.32 -14.56
CA VAL A 115 2.36 10.46 -13.71
C VAL A 115 1.19 10.81 -14.64
N THR A 116 0.14 9.99 -14.66
CA THR A 116 -1.04 10.24 -15.50
C THR A 116 -1.86 11.36 -14.91
N THR A 117 -2.15 11.26 -13.62
CA THR A 117 -2.85 12.28 -12.83
C THR A 117 -2.79 11.92 -11.35
N ASP A 118 -3.28 12.83 -10.50
CA ASP A 118 -3.51 12.66 -9.08
C ASP A 118 -5.00 12.81 -8.79
N GLU A 119 -5.58 11.89 -8.02
CA GLU A 119 -6.96 11.91 -7.51
C GLU A 119 -8.07 12.26 -8.52
N ALA A 120 -7.97 11.79 -9.78
CA ALA A 120 -9.02 12.06 -10.77
C ALA A 120 -10.39 11.47 -10.39
N ASP A 121 -10.42 10.41 -9.61
CA ASP A 121 -11.62 9.83 -9.01
C ASP A 121 -12.30 10.80 -8.02
N MET A 122 -11.55 11.78 -7.51
CA MET A 122 -12.02 12.83 -6.62
C MET A 122 -12.46 14.07 -7.40
N TRP A 123 -11.52 14.77 -8.06
CA TRP A 123 -11.81 16.07 -8.68
C TRP A 123 -12.58 15.99 -10.00
N ALA A 124 -12.49 14.87 -10.72
CA ALA A 124 -13.24 14.65 -11.97
C ALA A 124 -14.49 13.80 -11.75
N GLY A 125 -14.63 13.17 -10.60
CA GLY A 125 -15.80 12.42 -10.17
C GLY A 125 -15.62 10.90 -10.15
N PRO A 126 -16.56 10.19 -9.51
CA PRO A 126 -16.46 8.77 -9.19
C PRO A 126 -16.85 7.88 -10.39
N GLY A 127 -16.05 7.86 -11.43
CA GLY A 127 -16.28 7.01 -12.59
C GLY A 127 -17.14 7.69 -13.65
N ASP A 128 -18.27 7.11 -14.03
CA ASP A 128 -19.24 7.65 -14.98
C ASP A 128 -20.40 8.40 -14.34
N ALA A 129 -20.33 8.65 -13.04
CA ALA A 129 -21.25 9.52 -12.33
C ALA A 129 -20.84 10.98 -12.41
N THR A 130 -21.78 11.89 -12.63
CA THR A 130 -21.51 13.32 -12.58
C THR A 130 -21.10 13.72 -11.16
N TRP A 131 -19.91 14.32 -11.06
CA TRP A 131 -19.47 14.82 -9.79
C TRP A 131 -20.26 16.04 -9.36
N THR A 132 -21.03 15.92 -8.29
CA THR A 132 -21.86 16.98 -7.74
C THR A 132 -21.21 17.70 -6.56
N GLY A 133 -20.08 17.21 -6.08
CA GLY A 133 -19.46 17.67 -4.83
C GLY A 133 -20.07 17.04 -3.58
N LEU A 134 -20.98 16.08 -3.75
CA LEU A 134 -21.69 15.41 -2.66
C LEU A 134 -21.28 13.94 -2.58
N TYR A 135 -21.16 13.39 -1.39
CA TYR A 135 -20.77 12.00 -1.07
C TYR A 135 -21.64 11.40 0.02
N PRO A 136 -21.60 10.05 0.13
CA PRO A 136 -21.47 9.04 -0.91
C PRO A 136 -22.82 8.84 -1.62
N GLY A 137 -22.78 8.49 -2.92
CA GLY A 137 -23.99 8.13 -3.67
C GLY A 137 -25.00 9.25 -3.91
N GLU A 138 -24.60 10.47 -3.61
CA GLU A 138 -25.42 11.67 -3.83
C GLU A 138 -25.09 12.30 -5.18
N GLY A 139 -26.10 12.46 -6.01
CA GLY A 139 -25.98 13.12 -7.28
C GLY A 139 -26.46 12.33 -8.48
N GLU A 140 -26.53 12.99 -9.62
CA GLU A 140 -26.98 12.38 -10.87
C GLU A 140 -25.89 11.55 -11.51
N ILE A 141 -26.22 10.42 -12.09
CA ILE A 141 -25.31 9.59 -12.86
C ILE A 141 -24.77 10.39 -14.04
N CYS A 142 -23.47 10.30 -14.24
CA CYS A 142 -22.77 10.98 -15.31
C CYS A 142 -23.33 10.64 -16.67
N VAL A 143 -23.74 11.63 -17.42
CA VAL A 143 -23.93 11.46 -18.85
C VAL A 143 -22.55 11.46 -19.49
N PRO A 144 -22.16 10.43 -20.30
CA PRO A 144 -20.79 10.25 -20.82
C PRO A 144 -20.18 11.42 -21.60
N ALA A 145 -20.91 12.49 -21.81
CA ALA A 145 -20.47 13.67 -22.56
C ALA A 145 -19.96 14.83 -21.69
N THR A 146 -19.87 14.69 -20.36
CA THR A 146 -19.42 15.78 -19.50
C THR A 146 -17.93 15.67 -19.18
N GLU A 147 -17.20 16.77 -19.28
CA GLU A 147 -15.76 16.87 -18.97
C GLU A 147 -15.40 16.54 -17.51
N LYS A 148 -16.39 16.36 -16.65
CA LYS A 148 -16.25 16.12 -15.22
C LYS A 148 -16.55 14.69 -14.79
N CYS A 149 -16.66 13.76 -15.72
CA CYS A 149 -16.72 12.34 -15.42
C CYS A 149 -15.31 11.77 -15.25
N GLY A 150 -15.04 11.08 -14.16
CA GLY A 150 -13.74 10.50 -13.89
C GLY A 150 -13.21 9.66 -15.06
N TYR A 151 -14.01 8.76 -15.59
CA TYR A 151 -13.59 7.94 -16.74
C TYR A 151 -13.38 8.76 -18.01
N THR A 152 -14.22 9.74 -18.31
CA THR A 152 -14.02 10.61 -19.48
C THR A 152 -12.70 11.38 -19.42
N VAL A 153 -12.33 11.84 -18.22
CA VAL A 153 -11.04 12.51 -18.00
C VAL A 153 -9.90 11.51 -18.15
N MET A 154 -10.00 10.34 -17.54
CA MET A 154 -8.97 9.30 -17.64
C MET A 154 -8.78 8.80 -19.08
N ASP A 155 -9.85 8.57 -19.83
CA ASP A 155 -9.82 8.20 -21.25
C ASP A 155 -9.10 9.28 -22.09
N ALA A 156 -9.35 10.56 -21.80
CA ALA A 156 -8.70 11.68 -22.49
C ALA A 156 -7.21 11.82 -22.14
N LEU A 157 -6.80 11.48 -20.93
CA LEU A 157 -5.40 11.46 -20.49
C LEU A 157 -4.67 10.26 -21.10
N GLU A 158 -5.31 9.09 -21.10
CA GLU A 158 -4.76 7.87 -21.67
C GLU A 158 -4.55 7.99 -23.19
N ALA A 159 -5.50 8.56 -23.93
CA ALA A 159 -5.39 8.79 -25.37
C ALA A 159 -4.16 9.62 -25.77
N LYS A 160 -3.57 10.34 -24.84
CA LYS A 160 -2.33 11.13 -25.02
C LYS A 160 -1.09 10.41 -24.47
N SER A 161 -1.26 9.23 -23.87
CA SER A 161 -0.17 8.48 -23.25
C SER A 161 0.63 7.70 -24.28
N ASP A 162 1.93 7.69 -24.10
CA ASP A 162 2.83 6.75 -24.76
C ASP A 162 2.88 5.45 -23.96
N ARG A 163 2.20 4.43 -24.43
CA ARG A 163 2.08 3.12 -23.76
C ARG A 163 3.39 2.35 -23.67
N THR A 164 4.46 2.80 -24.28
CA THR A 164 5.78 2.20 -24.14
C THR A 164 6.49 2.65 -22.86
N ARG A 165 6.01 3.71 -22.22
CA ARG A 165 6.56 4.29 -20.99
C ARG A 165 5.79 3.81 -19.78
N LEU A 166 6.50 3.64 -18.68
CA LEU A 166 5.87 3.37 -17.37
C LEU A 166 4.90 4.51 -17.02
N THR A 167 3.69 4.15 -16.58
CA THR A 167 2.68 5.10 -16.11
C THR A 167 2.30 4.81 -14.65
N TYR A 168 2.10 5.89 -13.89
CA TYR A 168 1.69 5.86 -12.49
C TYR A 168 0.50 6.78 -12.26
N THR A 169 -0.44 6.35 -11.43
CA THR A 169 -1.58 7.17 -10.96
C THR A 169 -1.78 6.97 -9.47
N ASN A 170 -1.99 8.08 -8.75
CA ASN A 170 -2.52 8.07 -7.40
C ASN A 170 -4.03 8.36 -7.43
N TYR A 171 -4.81 7.59 -6.70
CA TYR A 171 -6.24 7.77 -6.50
C TYR A 171 -6.53 8.15 -5.06
N GLY A 172 -7.75 8.62 -4.82
CA GLY A 172 -8.19 9.06 -3.51
C GLY A 172 -9.39 8.26 -2.99
N LYS A 173 -10.25 8.96 -2.28
CA LYS A 173 -11.34 8.39 -1.48
C LYS A 173 -12.43 7.70 -2.30
N SER A 174 -12.63 8.06 -3.58
CA SER A 174 -13.64 7.38 -4.38
C SER A 174 -13.25 5.92 -4.65
N VAL A 175 -11.99 5.66 -4.99
CA VAL A 175 -11.47 4.30 -5.17
C VAL A 175 -11.47 3.52 -3.86
N LEU A 176 -11.14 4.18 -2.75
CA LEU A 176 -11.00 3.52 -1.45
C LEU A 176 -12.32 3.26 -0.74
N PHE A 177 -13.23 4.26 -0.73
CA PHE A 177 -14.36 4.27 0.21
C PHE A 177 -15.72 4.38 -0.47
N TRP A 178 -15.85 5.16 -1.56
CA TRP A 178 -17.16 5.59 -2.05
C TRP A 178 -17.62 4.90 -3.33
N GLY A 179 -16.68 4.45 -4.17
CA GLY A 179 -16.98 3.73 -5.39
C GLY A 179 -17.39 2.29 -5.12
N THR A 180 -18.27 1.74 -5.98
CA THR A 180 -18.48 0.29 -6.02
C THR A 180 -17.20 -0.41 -6.48
N ASP A 181 -17.07 -1.70 -6.22
CA ASP A 181 -15.91 -2.48 -6.69
C ASP A 181 -15.74 -2.39 -8.21
N GLU A 182 -16.85 -2.43 -8.97
CA GLU A 182 -16.82 -2.28 -10.44
C GLU A 182 -16.27 -0.90 -10.86
N GLN A 183 -16.74 0.17 -10.21
CA GLN A 183 -16.26 1.53 -10.50
C GLN A 183 -14.79 1.71 -10.15
N SER A 184 -14.40 1.26 -8.96
CA SER A 184 -13.02 1.37 -8.48
C SER A 184 -12.06 0.48 -9.27
N SER A 185 -12.48 -0.73 -9.64
CA SER A 185 -11.68 -1.66 -10.45
C SER A 185 -11.37 -1.09 -11.83
N LYS A 186 -12.31 -0.36 -12.46
CA LYS A 186 -12.03 0.30 -13.74
C LYS A 186 -10.93 1.36 -13.62
N PHE A 187 -10.94 2.20 -12.59
CA PHE A 187 -9.85 3.12 -12.34
C PHE A 187 -8.51 2.40 -12.14
N VAL A 188 -8.50 1.36 -11.33
CA VAL A 188 -7.29 0.63 -10.98
C VAL A 188 -6.69 -0.12 -12.17
N ASN A 189 -7.50 -0.62 -13.12
CA ASN A 189 -7.00 -1.51 -14.18
C ASN A 189 -6.72 -0.83 -15.51
N ASP A 190 -7.53 0.17 -15.92
CA ASP A 190 -7.57 0.59 -17.32
C ASP A 190 -6.52 1.65 -17.69
N TYR A 191 -5.98 2.43 -16.72
CA TYR A 191 -5.35 3.71 -17.03
C TYR A 191 -3.86 3.84 -16.69
N GLN A 192 -3.28 2.91 -15.96
CA GLN A 192 -1.89 2.98 -15.50
C GLN A 192 -1.28 1.60 -15.29
N ASP A 193 0.05 1.59 -15.23
CA ASP A 193 0.86 0.39 -14.97
C ASP A 193 1.09 0.21 -13.47
N VAL A 194 1.32 1.28 -12.74
CA VAL A 194 1.49 1.31 -11.27
C VAL A 194 0.42 2.19 -10.66
N VAL A 195 -0.17 1.73 -9.57
CA VAL A 195 -1.27 2.40 -8.89
C VAL A 195 -0.99 2.55 -7.41
N SER A 196 -1.39 3.69 -6.84
CA SER A 196 -1.57 3.90 -5.40
C SER A 196 -2.93 4.54 -5.13
N ALA A 197 -3.31 4.56 -3.87
CA ALA A 197 -4.38 5.42 -3.39
C ALA A 197 -4.02 5.93 -2.00
N ASP A 198 -4.33 7.18 -1.72
CA ASP A 198 -4.01 7.82 -0.46
C ASP A 198 -5.21 7.88 0.49
N ALA A 199 -4.95 7.48 1.72
CA ALA A 199 -5.79 7.70 2.88
C ALA A 199 -4.89 8.14 4.03
N TYR A 200 -5.17 9.29 4.58
CA TYR A 200 -4.35 9.86 5.66
C TYR A 200 -4.95 9.49 7.01
N TRP A 201 -4.62 8.29 7.49
CA TRP A 201 -5.23 7.68 8.67
C TRP A 201 -5.01 8.43 9.98
N PHE A 202 -4.01 9.32 10.04
CA PHE A 202 -3.71 10.07 11.25
C PHE A 202 -4.14 11.53 11.18
N THR A 203 -4.32 12.08 9.98
CA THR A 203 -4.52 13.52 9.84
C THR A 203 -5.79 13.93 9.09
N ASP A 204 -6.45 13.02 8.36
CA ASP A 204 -7.73 13.36 7.76
C ASP A 204 -8.82 13.47 8.83
N PRO A 205 -9.49 14.63 8.96
CA PRO A 205 -10.47 14.85 10.01
C PRO A 205 -11.72 13.96 9.92
N ASN A 206 -12.00 13.38 8.73
CA ASN A 206 -13.18 12.56 8.48
C ASN A 206 -12.86 11.06 8.34
N ILE A 207 -11.59 10.68 8.46
CA ILE A 207 -11.17 9.30 8.19
C ILE A 207 -11.86 8.25 9.08
N CYS A 208 -12.32 8.66 10.28
CA CYS A 208 -13.02 7.77 11.20
C CYS A 208 -14.51 7.60 10.89
N ASP A 209 -15.05 8.40 9.98
CA ASP A 209 -16.48 8.38 9.67
C ASP A 209 -16.90 7.09 8.96
N ALA A 210 -18.17 6.72 9.13
CA ALA A 210 -18.81 5.57 8.50
C ALA A 210 -18.66 5.54 6.97
N THR A 211 -18.51 6.72 6.34
CA THR A 211 -18.41 6.88 4.88
C THR A 211 -16.99 6.86 4.35
N GLU A 212 -15.98 6.77 5.21
CA GLU A 212 -14.56 6.69 4.86
C GLU A 212 -13.93 5.44 5.46
N GLY A 213 -13.08 5.56 6.49
CA GLY A 213 -12.45 4.40 7.10
C GLY A 213 -13.46 3.38 7.64
N GLY A 214 -14.61 3.84 8.14
CA GLY A 214 -15.72 2.96 8.52
C GLY A 214 -16.28 2.14 7.36
N ALA A 215 -16.34 2.69 6.16
CA ALA A 215 -16.75 1.94 4.97
C ALA A 215 -15.75 0.84 4.60
N LEU A 216 -14.45 1.11 4.78
CA LEU A 216 -13.40 0.15 4.47
C LEU A 216 -13.26 -0.94 5.53
N LEU A 217 -13.33 -0.59 6.82
CA LEU A 217 -12.95 -1.49 7.91
C LEU A 217 -14.13 -2.07 8.68
N LYS A 218 -15.32 -1.48 8.60
CA LYS A 218 -16.44 -1.80 9.51
C LYS A 218 -17.83 -1.71 8.88
N ASP A 219 -17.95 -2.08 7.61
CA ASP A 219 -19.23 -2.15 6.89
C ASP A 219 -20.08 -0.85 7.00
N GLY A 220 -19.45 0.32 6.97
CA GLY A 220 -20.13 1.61 7.01
C GLY A 220 -20.57 2.04 8.40
N VAL A 221 -19.82 1.70 9.43
CA VAL A 221 -19.99 2.16 10.82
C VAL A 221 -18.81 3.02 11.23
N ASP A 222 -19.06 4.12 11.94
CA ASP A 222 -17.99 4.95 12.48
C ASP A 222 -16.97 4.14 13.28
N LEU A 223 -15.69 4.47 13.12
CA LEU A 223 -14.60 3.88 13.87
C LEU A 223 -14.36 4.64 15.18
N ASP A 224 -14.09 3.90 16.25
CA ASP A 224 -13.52 4.52 17.43
C ASP A 224 -12.10 5.05 17.14
N PRO A 225 -11.64 6.12 17.84
CA PRO A 225 -10.30 6.66 17.61
C PRO A 225 -9.17 5.61 17.69
N ASP A 226 -9.30 4.63 18.58
CA ASP A 226 -8.33 3.55 18.76
C ASP A 226 -8.38 2.51 17.63
N GLU A 227 -9.46 2.44 16.85
CA GLU A 227 -9.58 1.61 15.64
C GLU A 227 -9.12 2.37 14.40
N CYS A 228 -9.35 3.67 14.40
CA CYS A 228 -9.14 4.56 13.27
C CYS A 228 -7.68 5.02 13.15
N LEU A 229 -7.10 5.55 14.23
CA LEU A 229 -5.75 6.14 14.22
C LEU A 229 -4.67 5.07 14.42
N ARG A 230 -4.55 4.16 13.45
CA ARG A 230 -3.60 3.03 13.49
C ARG A 230 -2.76 2.96 12.23
N ALA A 231 -1.50 2.62 12.42
CA ALA A 231 -0.59 2.35 11.31
C ALA A 231 -1.02 1.13 10.47
N SER A 232 -1.64 0.11 11.10
CA SER A 232 -2.16 -1.08 10.41
C SER A 232 -3.22 -0.77 9.33
N ASN A 233 -3.93 0.35 9.43
CA ASN A 233 -4.94 0.75 8.46
C ASN A 233 -4.33 1.11 7.08
N TYR A 234 -3.04 1.49 7.03
CA TYR A 234 -2.34 1.66 5.75
C TYR A 234 -2.21 0.35 4.98
N GLY A 235 -2.03 -0.77 5.68
CA GLY A 235 -2.09 -2.11 5.09
C GLY A 235 -3.46 -2.41 4.48
N ALA A 236 -4.55 -2.09 5.20
CA ALA A 236 -5.90 -2.26 4.68
C ALA A 236 -6.17 -1.40 3.43
N THR A 237 -5.59 -0.19 3.35
CA THR A 237 -5.63 0.65 2.14
C THR A 237 -4.95 -0.07 0.96
N VAL A 238 -3.77 -0.64 1.18
CA VAL A 238 -3.05 -1.42 0.14
C VAL A 238 -3.87 -2.65 -0.28
N ASP A 239 -4.43 -3.39 0.68
CA ASP A 239 -5.28 -4.55 0.38
C ASP A 239 -6.50 -4.18 -0.44
N ARG A 240 -7.14 -3.04 -0.15
CA ARG A 240 -8.27 -2.54 -0.94
C ARG A 240 -7.87 -2.35 -2.39
N VAL A 241 -6.79 -1.65 -2.68
CA VAL A 241 -6.34 -1.41 -4.05
C VAL A 241 -5.91 -2.70 -4.73
N ARG A 242 -5.17 -3.57 -4.05
CA ARG A 242 -4.73 -4.88 -4.58
C ARG A 242 -5.90 -5.80 -4.89
N SER A 243 -6.96 -5.77 -4.08
CA SER A 243 -8.17 -6.58 -4.32
C SER A 243 -8.94 -6.18 -5.58
N LEU A 244 -8.75 -4.94 -6.06
CA LEU A 244 -9.35 -4.41 -7.28
C LEU A 244 -8.53 -4.70 -8.54
N VAL A 245 -7.27 -5.11 -8.40
CA VAL A 245 -6.41 -5.43 -9.56
C VAL A 245 -6.87 -6.71 -10.25
N GLU A 246 -7.11 -6.64 -11.55
CA GLU A 246 -7.54 -7.75 -12.40
C GLU A 246 -6.62 -7.91 -13.64
N PRO A 247 -6.09 -9.11 -13.88
CA PRO A 247 -6.06 -10.27 -12.99
C PRO A 247 -5.32 -9.99 -11.67
N ALA A 248 -5.70 -10.67 -10.60
CA ALA A 248 -5.05 -10.48 -9.30
C ALA A 248 -3.53 -10.60 -9.39
N GLY A 249 -2.81 -9.65 -8.82
CA GLY A 249 -1.35 -9.61 -8.85
C GLY A 249 -0.72 -9.26 -10.20
N SER A 250 -1.49 -8.72 -11.17
CA SER A 250 -0.98 -8.39 -12.52
C SER A 250 -0.15 -7.11 -12.58
N LYS A 251 -0.24 -6.25 -11.59
CA LYS A 251 0.52 -4.98 -11.51
C LYS A 251 0.90 -4.60 -10.09
N PRO A 252 1.99 -3.84 -9.90
CA PRO A 252 2.40 -3.33 -8.60
C PRO A 252 1.41 -2.32 -8.03
N VAL A 253 1.16 -2.41 -6.72
CA VAL A 253 0.48 -1.38 -5.94
C VAL A 253 1.50 -0.74 -5.02
N TRP A 254 1.53 0.59 -4.98
CA TRP A 254 2.39 1.35 -4.08
C TRP A 254 1.61 1.92 -2.92
N ALA A 255 2.27 2.07 -1.78
CA ALA A 255 1.73 2.79 -0.65
C ALA A 255 1.92 4.30 -0.82
N PHE A 256 0.99 5.07 -0.27
CA PHE A 256 1.08 6.53 -0.20
C PHE A 256 0.92 6.93 1.27
N VAL A 257 1.96 7.55 1.86
CA VAL A 257 2.05 7.77 3.31
C VAL A 257 2.31 9.23 3.63
N GLU A 258 1.49 9.80 4.52
CA GLU A 258 1.68 11.16 5.05
C GLU A 258 2.94 11.27 5.94
N VAL A 259 3.58 12.43 5.95
CA VAL A 259 4.72 12.71 6.84
C VAL A 259 4.62 14.03 7.61
N GLY A 260 3.45 14.67 7.55
CA GLY A 260 3.20 15.96 8.18
C GLY A 260 1.77 16.08 8.66
N GLN A 261 1.16 17.22 8.38
CA GLN A 261 -0.25 17.49 8.61
C GLN A 261 -0.90 17.98 7.32
N PRO A 262 -1.23 17.05 6.37
CA PRO A 262 -1.86 17.37 5.09
C PRO A 262 -3.14 18.20 5.19
N PHE A 263 -3.97 17.97 6.20
CA PHE A 263 -5.20 18.72 6.43
C PHE A 263 -4.99 19.82 7.47
N ALA A 264 -5.31 21.05 7.10
CA ALA A 264 -5.19 22.20 8.00
C ALA A 264 -6.11 22.10 9.23
N GLU A 265 -7.24 21.42 9.08
CA GLU A 265 -8.25 21.18 10.09
C GLU A 265 -7.91 20.04 11.05
N SER A 266 -6.91 19.24 10.72
CA SER A 266 -6.45 18.14 11.58
C SER A 266 -5.98 18.67 12.94
N ARG A 267 -6.23 17.87 13.98
CA ARG A 267 -5.83 18.19 15.35
C ARG A 267 -4.39 17.78 15.66
N ARG A 268 -3.76 17.03 14.77
CA ARG A 268 -2.42 16.48 14.95
C ARG A 268 -1.69 16.33 13.62
N ALA A 269 -0.38 16.26 13.68
CA ALA A 269 0.46 15.67 12.65
C ALA A 269 0.68 14.18 12.94
N ILE A 270 1.09 13.41 11.95
CA ILE A 270 1.58 12.04 12.13
C ILE A 270 2.94 12.08 12.85
N GLU A 271 3.20 11.13 13.73
CA GLU A 271 4.46 11.01 14.45
C GLU A 271 5.45 10.10 13.71
N PRO A 272 6.78 10.27 13.90
CA PRO A 272 7.79 9.47 13.20
C PRO A 272 7.64 7.95 13.37
N ALA A 273 7.26 7.47 14.55
CA ALA A 273 7.00 6.06 14.79
C ALA A 273 5.76 5.55 14.05
N GLU A 274 4.74 6.38 13.90
CA GLU A 274 3.53 6.06 13.14
C GLU A 274 3.81 5.98 11.64
N VAL A 275 4.69 6.84 11.11
CA VAL A 275 5.17 6.73 9.72
C VAL A 275 5.90 5.41 9.50
N GLU A 276 6.79 5.01 10.41
CA GLU A 276 7.47 3.71 10.34
C GLU A 276 6.45 2.56 10.32
N GLY A 277 5.49 2.57 11.24
CA GLY A 277 4.44 1.56 11.30
C GLY A 277 3.59 1.53 10.03
N ALA A 278 3.17 2.70 9.50
CA ALA A 278 2.39 2.83 8.28
C ALA A 278 3.12 2.22 7.06
N VAL A 279 4.41 2.48 6.93
CA VAL A 279 5.24 1.94 5.86
C VAL A 279 5.37 0.42 5.97
N TRP A 280 5.69 -0.11 7.17
CA TRP A 280 5.82 -1.55 7.34
C TRP A 280 4.49 -2.28 7.19
N SER A 281 3.38 -1.72 7.69
CA SER A 281 2.05 -2.26 7.45
C SER A 281 1.76 -2.36 5.95
N SER A 282 1.99 -1.28 5.21
CA SER A 282 1.80 -1.27 3.76
C SER A 282 2.64 -2.35 3.04
N ILE A 283 3.91 -2.49 3.41
CA ILE A 283 4.80 -3.51 2.82
C ILE A 283 4.32 -4.92 3.15
N ILE A 284 3.94 -5.19 4.39
CA ILE A 284 3.44 -6.51 4.84
C ILE A 284 2.18 -6.89 4.07
N HIS A 285 1.34 -5.92 3.70
CA HIS A 285 0.16 -6.11 2.86
C HIS A 285 0.46 -6.10 1.35
N GLY A 286 1.75 -6.05 0.97
CA GLY A 286 2.22 -6.28 -0.39
C GLY A 286 2.45 -5.03 -1.23
N ALA A 287 2.60 -3.87 -0.63
CA ALA A 287 3.07 -2.69 -1.35
C ALA A 287 4.47 -2.94 -1.93
N GLN A 288 4.66 -2.58 -3.20
CA GLN A 288 5.90 -2.74 -3.96
C GLN A 288 6.58 -1.41 -4.28
N GLY A 289 6.28 -0.42 -3.50
CA GLY A 289 6.85 0.91 -3.50
C GLY A 289 6.17 1.75 -2.43
N VAL A 290 6.84 2.80 -1.98
CA VAL A 290 6.33 3.76 -1.00
C VAL A 290 6.50 5.16 -1.54
N VAL A 291 5.47 5.97 -1.48
CA VAL A 291 5.50 7.41 -1.80
C VAL A 291 5.16 8.19 -0.54
N TYR A 292 6.02 9.10 -0.16
CA TYR A 292 5.80 9.98 0.99
C TYR A 292 5.18 11.30 0.56
N PHE A 293 4.01 11.63 1.12
CA PHE A 293 3.38 12.93 0.93
C PHE A 293 4.06 13.97 1.81
N ASN A 294 4.88 14.81 1.19
CA ASN A 294 5.83 15.69 1.87
C ASN A 294 5.29 17.10 2.17
N HIS A 295 3.96 17.24 2.27
CA HIS A 295 3.34 18.54 2.49
C HIS A 295 2.60 18.60 3.82
N SER A 296 2.63 19.77 4.44
CA SER A 296 1.90 20.10 5.65
C SER A 296 1.19 21.45 5.47
N PHE A 297 -0.12 21.43 5.47
CA PHE A 297 -0.95 22.64 5.33
C PHE A 297 -1.46 23.15 6.68
N GLY A 298 -1.29 22.38 7.75
CA GLY A 298 -1.69 22.69 9.12
C GLY A 298 -0.56 22.60 10.13
N GLY A 299 -0.92 22.70 11.42
CA GLY A 299 -0.02 22.52 12.54
C GLY A 299 1.00 23.64 12.76
N GLU A 300 2.02 23.31 13.52
CA GLU A 300 3.09 24.26 13.90
C GLU A 300 4.08 24.51 12.75
N CYS A 301 4.28 23.51 11.87
CA CYS A 301 5.17 23.62 10.73
C CYS A 301 4.41 23.42 9.43
N ARG A 302 4.15 24.53 8.74
CA ARG A 302 3.54 24.52 7.41
C ARG A 302 4.62 24.58 6.36
N SER A 303 4.77 23.56 5.57
CA SER A 303 5.78 23.48 4.51
C SER A 303 5.33 22.52 3.41
N GLN A 304 5.81 22.78 2.18
CA GLN A 304 5.79 21.82 1.07
C GLN A 304 7.04 20.92 1.06
N HIS A 305 7.86 20.99 2.12
CA HIS A 305 9.12 20.28 2.27
C HIS A 305 9.27 19.81 3.71
N VAL A 306 8.24 19.16 4.25
CA VAL A 306 8.15 18.77 5.68
C VAL A 306 9.38 18.03 6.16
N LEU A 307 9.88 17.09 5.37
CA LEU A 307 11.05 16.28 5.72
C LEU A 307 12.32 17.12 5.94
N LEU A 308 12.45 18.26 5.25
CA LEU A 308 13.62 19.13 5.38
C LEU A 308 13.41 20.30 6.33
N ASP A 309 12.19 20.86 6.36
CA ASP A 309 11.89 22.12 7.03
C ASP A 309 11.34 21.95 8.44
N CYS A 310 10.63 20.82 8.72
CA CYS A 310 9.87 20.65 9.97
C CYS A 310 10.62 19.90 11.07
N GLY A 311 11.93 19.95 11.04
CA GLY A 311 12.78 19.32 12.04
C GLY A 311 13.37 17.99 11.59
N ARG A 312 14.43 17.57 12.27
CA ARG A 312 15.23 16.42 11.83
C ARG A 312 14.61 15.06 12.16
N GLY A 313 13.78 14.96 13.17
CA GLY A 313 13.31 13.67 13.69
C GLY A 313 12.49 12.88 12.67
N MET A 314 11.68 13.55 11.85
CA MET A 314 10.91 12.89 10.80
C MET A 314 11.82 12.39 9.67
N LEU A 315 12.72 13.24 9.16
CA LEU A 315 13.68 12.84 8.11
C LEU A 315 14.61 11.72 8.57
N GLU A 316 15.10 11.77 9.81
CA GLU A 316 15.94 10.73 10.38
C GLU A 316 15.21 9.40 10.45
N ARG A 317 13.96 9.37 10.97
CA ARG A 317 13.15 8.15 11.04
C ARG A 317 12.81 7.59 9.66
N VAL A 318 12.38 8.45 8.73
CA VAL A 318 12.11 8.04 7.35
C VAL A 318 13.38 7.50 6.69
N GLY A 319 14.53 8.13 6.91
CA GLY A 319 15.82 7.64 6.42
C GLY A 319 16.20 6.26 6.96
N ASP A 320 16.00 6.01 8.26
CA ASP A 320 16.23 4.69 8.87
C ASP A 320 15.33 3.62 8.27
N VAL A 321 14.03 3.91 8.09
CA VAL A 321 13.07 3.02 7.45
C VAL A 321 13.45 2.74 6.00
N ASN A 322 13.78 3.76 5.23
CA ASN A 322 14.18 3.64 3.82
C ASN A 322 15.48 2.84 3.67
N ALA A 323 16.46 3.05 4.54
CA ALA A 323 17.71 2.29 4.55
C ALA A 323 17.43 0.79 4.80
N ARG A 324 16.54 0.47 5.76
CA ARG A 324 16.12 -0.91 6.04
C ARG A 324 15.36 -1.53 4.87
N ILE A 325 14.47 -0.78 4.20
CA ILE A 325 13.79 -1.23 2.98
C ILE A 325 14.82 -1.53 1.88
N THR A 326 15.79 -0.64 1.68
CA THR A 326 16.85 -0.81 0.67
C THR A 326 17.69 -2.05 0.95
N GLU A 327 18.07 -2.31 2.20
CA GLU A 327 18.77 -3.53 2.59
C GLU A 327 17.93 -4.79 2.32
N LEU A 328 16.63 -4.73 2.59
CA LEU A 328 15.69 -5.83 2.42
C LEU A 328 15.14 -5.93 0.99
N ALA A 329 15.47 -5.01 0.07
CA ALA A 329 14.90 -5.02 -1.28
C ALA A 329 15.01 -6.39 -1.99
N PRO A 330 16.14 -7.13 -1.92
CA PRO A 330 16.19 -8.46 -2.51
C PRO A 330 15.20 -9.46 -1.89
N VAL A 331 14.86 -9.30 -0.62
CA VAL A 331 13.85 -10.11 0.06
C VAL A 331 12.44 -9.66 -0.33
N LEU A 332 12.19 -8.36 -0.33
CA LEU A 332 10.87 -7.80 -0.69
C LEU A 332 10.49 -8.11 -2.14
N ASN A 333 11.48 -8.15 -3.03
CA ASN A 333 11.31 -8.51 -4.44
C ASN A 333 11.38 -10.03 -4.72
N SER A 334 11.54 -10.86 -3.69
CA SER A 334 11.48 -12.31 -3.84
C SER A 334 10.03 -12.83 -3.82
N PRO A 335 9.76 -14.07 -4.31
CA PRO A 335 8.43 -14.65 -4.25
C PRO A 335 7.85 -14.74 -2.83
N TYR A 336 6.54 -14.65 -2.73
CA TYR A 336 5.79 -15.00 -1.52
C TYR A 336 5.84 -16.53 -1.32
N LEU A 337 5.78 -16.95 -0.07
CA LEU A 337 5.64 -18.36 0.31
C LEU A 337 4.26 -18.56 0.96
N ASP A 338 3.25 -18.76 0.13
CA ASP A 338 1.88 -18.92 0.57
C ASP A 338 1.67 -20.26 1.28
N GLY A 339 0.87 -20.26 2.36
CA GLY A 339 0.55 -21.46 3.12
C GLY A 339 1.63 -21.95 4.07
N PHE A 340 2.73 -21.22 4.22
CA PHE A 340 3.84 -21.63 5.12
C PHE A 340 3.63 -21.23 6.57
N LEU A 341 2.87 -20.18 6.83
CA LEU A 341 2.71 -19.61 8.16
C LEU A 341 1.24 -19.32 8.46
N ALA A 342 0.85 -19.56 9.72
CA ALA A 342 -0.39 -19.07 10.30
C ALA A 342 -0.08 -18.16 11.49
N SER A 343 -0.65 -16.96 11.51
CA SER A 343 -0.53 -15.98 12.58
C SER A 343 -1.72 -16.02 13.53
N ALA A 344 -1.51 -15.62 14.78
CA ALA A 344 -2.60 -15.35 15.70
C ALA A 344 -3.41 -14.11 15.23
N PRO A 345 -4.71 -14.00 15.59
CA PRO A 345 -5.48 -12.80 15.31
C PRO A 345 -4.81 -11.54 15.86
N GLY A 346 -4.86 -10.45 15.11
CA GLY A 346 -4.23 -9.18 15.45
C GLY A 346 -2.74 -9.09 15.14
N LEU A 347 -2.24 -10.03 14.33
CA LEU A 347 -0.88 -10.02 13.83
C LEU A 347 -0.88 -10.15 12.30
N ASP A 348 -0.48 -9.10 11.61
CA ASP A 348 -0.26 -9.08 10.17
C ASP A 348 1.07 -9.72 9.83
N THR A 349 1.08 -10.56 8.79
CA THR A 349 2.29 -11.28 8.40
C THR A 349 2.43 -11.43 6.90
N MET A 350 3.68 -11.33 6.42
CA MET A 350 4.08 -11.66 5.05
C MET A 350 5.24 -12.65 5.10
N VAL A 351 5.18 -13.66 4.26
CA VAL A 351 6.27 -14.64 4.14
C VAL A 351 6.90 -14.55 2.76
N LYS A 352 8.23 -14.40 2.75
CA LYS A 352 9.06 -14.38 1.54
C LYS A 352 10.05 -15.54 1.54
N TYR A 353 10.43 -15.98 0.34
CA TYR A 353 11.36 -17.07 0.18
C TYR A 353 12.41 -16.76 -0.86
N THR A 354 13.67 -16.90 -0.49
CA THR A 354 14.80 -16.73 -1.40
C THR A 354 15.94 -17.67 -1.03
N ASP A 355 16.45 -18.42 -1.99
CA ASP A 355 17.65 -19.28 -1.86
C ASP A 355 17.66 -20.22 -0.66
N GLY A 356 16.51 -20.81 -0.32
CA GLY A 356 16.40 -21.74 0.81
C GLY A 356 16.18 -21.06 2.17
N VAL A 357 16.05 -19.74 2.19
CA VAL A 357 15.83 -18.93 3.40
C VAL A 357 14.40 -18.42 3.40
N VAL A 358 13.71 -18.59 4.52
CA VAL A 358 12.38 -18.01 4.76
C VAL A 358 12.55 -16.71 5.54
N HIS A 359 11.90 -15.68 5.05
CA HIS A 359 11.75 -14.41 5.76
C HIS A 359 10.29 -14.20 6.14
N VAL A 360 10.02 -13.94 7.41
CA VAL A 360 8.71 -13.58 7.92
C VAL A 360 8.76 -12.12 8.36
N LEU A 361 7.94 -11.29 7.76
CA LEU A 361 7.70 -9.93 8.21
C LEU A 361 6.41 -9.96 9.03
N ALA A 362 6.43 -9.40 10.22
CA ALA A 362 5.27 -9.41 11.10
C ALA A 362 5.11 -8.06 11.82
N MET A 363 3.85 -7.64 12.01
CA MET A 363 3.48 -6.42 12.72
C MET A 363 2.23 -6.68 13.55
N SER A 364 2.16 -6.09 14.73
CA SER A 364 0.95 -6.14 15.55
C SER A 364 -0.03 -5.05 15.12
N GLU A 365 -1.29 -5.42 14.88
CA GLU A 365 -2.38 -4.46 14.65
C GLU A 365 -2.74 -3.67 15.92
N GLN A 366 -2.44 -4.24 17.08
CA GLN A 366 -2.76 -3.68 18.39
C GLN A 366 -1.49 -3.62 19.23
N GLY A 367 -1.24 -2.50 19.86
CA GLY A 367 -0.02 -2.29 20.65
C GLY A 367 0.14 -3.24 21.84
N GLY A 368 1.40 -3.49 22.24
CA GLY A 368 1.75 -4.19 23.45
C GLY A 368 1.33 -5.67 23.50
N ALA A 369 1.45 -6.39 22.38
CA ALA A 369 1.00 -7.77 22.25
C ALA A 369 2.16 -8.76 22.12
N THR A 370 1.99 -9.94 22.71
CA THR A 370 2.82 -11.11 22.37
C THR A 370 2.23 -11.80 21.15
N GLY A 371 2.95 -11.72 20.03
CA GLY A 371 2.57 -12.35 18.76
C GLY A 371 2.93 -13.83 18.74
N ARG A 372 2.05 -14.65 18.16
CA ARG A 372 2.30 -16.09 17.94
C ARG A 372 2.16 -16.39 16.45
N MET A 373 3.20 -16.96 15.89
CA MET A 373 3.29 -17.42 14.50
C MET A 373 3.57 -18.92 14.48
N THR A 374 2.88 -19.66 13.62
CA THR A 374 3.03 -21.12 13.51
C THR A 374 3.37 -21.48 12.09
N LEU A 375 4.53 -22.10 11.89
CA LEU A 375 4.98 -22.63 10.59
C LEU A 375 4.16 -23.86 10.21
N SER A 376 4.04 -24.14 8.94
CA SER A 376 3.34 -25.34 8.42
C SER A 376 4.04 -26.66 8.75
N CYS A 377 5.24 -26.62 9.34
CA CYS A 377 6.03 -27.77 9.74
C CYS A 377 6.49 -27.64 11.20
N ALA A 378 6.52 -28.77 11.91
CA ALA A 378 7.04 -28.84 13.27
C ALA A 378 8.56 -29.03 13.21
N VAL A 379 9.30 -27.96 13.39
CA VAL A 379 10.76 -27.92 13.35
C VAL A 379 11.28 -27.13 14.54
N ASP A 380 12.39 -27.55 15.12
CA ASP A 380 13.14 -26.77 16.09
C ASP A 380 14.25 -26.01 15.35
N SER A 381 14.27 -24.70 15.45
CA SER A 381 15.21 -23.81 14.78
C SER A 381 15.38 -22.51 15.54
N THR A 382 16.05 -21.55 14.93
CA THR A 382 16.20 -20.19 15.45
C THR A 382 15.92 -19.20 14.32
N ALA A 383 15.23 -18.13 14.63
CA ALA A 383 15.02 -16.99 13.75
C ALA A 383 15.93 -15.82 14.16
N ASP A 384 16.78 -15.37 13.27
CA ASP A 384 17.49 -14.09 13.46
C ASP A 384 16.50 -12.96 13.22
N VAL A 385 16.40 -12.01 14.14
CA VAL A 385 15.56 -10.79 13.94
C VAL A 385 16.43 -9.74 13.28
N VAL A 386 16.16 -9.49 12.01
CA VAL A 386 16.99 -8.66 11.14
C VAL A 386 17.04 -7.22 11.66
N GLY A 387 18.25 -6.70 11.84
CA GLY A 387 18.46 -5.32 12.34
C GLY A 387 18.30 -5.14 13.85
N GLU A 388 18.08 -6.21 14.64
CA GLU A 388 17.82 -6.09 16.08
C GLU A 388 18.85 -6.81 16.98
N ASP A 389 19.90 -7.38 16.40
CA ASP A 389 20.96 -8.10 17.12
C ASP A 389 20.45 -9.16 18.13
N ARG A 390 19.29 -9.77 17.85
CA ARG A 390 18.65 -10.77 18.68
C ARG A 390 18.14 -11.96 17.88
N ARG A 391 17.87 -13.04 18.59
CA ARG A 391 17.29 -14.27 18.06
C ARG A 391 16.05 -14.67 18.84
N VAL A 392 15.14 -15.32 18.14
CA VAL A 392 13.95 -15.93 18.72
C VAL A 392 13.97 -17.43 18.44
N GLU A 393 13.61 -18.23 19.42
CA GLU A 393 13.51 -19.67 19.28
C GLU A 393 12.28 -20.05 18.43
N VAL A 394 12.45 -21.05 17.57
CA VAL A 394 11.38 -21.74 16.85
C VAL A 394 11.21 -23.10 17.50
N ASP A 395 10.23 -23.23 18.41
CA ASP A 395 9.92 -24.50 19.10
C ASP A 395 8.80 -25.24 18.38
N LYS A 396 9.11 -26.37 17.78
CA LYS A 396 8.17 -27.20 16.99
C LYS A 396 7.38 -26.40 15.96
N GLY A 397 8.07 -25.48 15.28
CA GLY A 397 7.48 -24.62 14.26
C GLY A 397 6.73 -23.40 14.82
N VAL A 398 6.83 -23.12 16.11
CA VAL A 398 6.17 -21.98 16.71
C VAL A 398 7.19 -20.90 17.07
N ILE A 399 6.90 -19.67 16.64
CA ILE A 399 7.61 -18.44 17.02
C ILE A 399 6.69 -17.64 17.93
N VAL A 400 7.23 -17.19 19.05
CA VAL A 400 6.54 -16.25 19.97
C VAL A 400 7.47 -15.08 20.21
N ASP A 401 6.97 -13.88 19.96
CA ASP A 401 7.75 -12.64 20.14
C ASP A 401 6.86 -11.51 20.64
N ASP A 402 7.47 -10.51 21.28
CA ASP A 402 6.76 -9.36 21.84
C ASP A 402 6.85 -8.17 20.90
N PHE A 403 5.71 -7.53 20.63
CA PHE A 403 5.58 -6.30 19.88
C PHE A 403 5.33 -5.15 20.87
N ALA A 404 6.23 -4.19 20.93
CA ALA A 404 6.20 -3.13 21.94
C ALA A 404 4.96 -2.23 21.82
N ASP A 405 4.56 -1.93 20.58
CA ASP A 405 3.40 -1.09 20.24
C ASP A 405 2.82 -1.47 18.87
N SER A 406 1.78 -0.78 18.45
CA SER A 406 1.10 -0.98 17.16
C SER A 406 1.90 -0.48 15.94
N ASN A 407 3.09 0.09 16.14
CA ASN A 407 3.98 0.52 15.07
C ASN A 407 5.19 -0.43 14.92
N SER A 408 5.32 -1.38 15.85
CA SER A 408 6.46 -2.32 15.88
C SER A 408 6.32 -3.38 14.81
N ALA A 409 7.32 -3.46 13.94
CA ALA A 409 7.44 -4.50 12.92
C ALA A 409 8.78 -5.24 13.03
N HIS A 410 8.73 -6.56 12.97
CA HIS A 410 9.90 -7.41 13.01
C HIS A 410 10.07 -8.20 11.72
N VAL A 411 11.32 -8.43 11.33
CA VAL A 411 11.67 -9.26 10.16
C VAL A 411 12.51 -10.43 10.67
N TYR A 412 11.96 -11.63 10.54
CA TYR A 412 12.60 -12.87 10.96
C TYR A 412 13.24 -13.57 9.78
N ARG A 413 14.51 -13.91 9.88
CA ARG A 413 15.23 -14.72 8.92
C ARG A 413 15.41 -16.12 9.50
N ILE A 414 14.80 -17.13 8.85
CA ILE A 414 14.77 -18.49 9.33
C ILE A 414 15.50 -19.40 8.35
N THR A 415 16.45 -20.19 8.87
CA THR A 415 17.22 -21.18 8.13
C THR A 415 17.06 -22.58 8.78
N GLY A 416 17.60 -23.63 8.17
CA GLY A 416 17.54 -24.97 8.75
C GLY A 416 16.14 -25.59 8.77
N LEU A 417 15.34 -25.27 7.76
CA LEU A 417 13.95 -25.73 7.60
C LEU A 417 13.88 -27.04 6.77
N ASP A 418 14.87 -27.92 6.94
CA ASP A 418 14.91 -29.21 6.26
C ASP A 418 13.69 -30.06 6.63
N GLY A 419 13.00 -30.61 5.63
CA GLY A 419 11.79 -31.41 5.85
C GLY A 419 10.47 -30.60 5.91
N CYS A 420 10.52 -29.28 5.84
CA CYS A 420 9.31 -28.42 5.81
C CYS A 420 8.59 -28.40 4.45
N GLY A 421 9.05 -29.19 3.48
CA GLY A 421 8.41 -29.24 2.17
C GLY A 421 8.58 -27.96 1.34
N LEU A 422 9.62 -27.18 1.64
CA LEU A 422 9.94 -25.97 0.90
C LEU A 422 10.29 -26.26 -0.56
N PRO A 423 9.98 -25.34 -1.49
CA PRO A 423 10.45 -25.44 -2.86
C PRO A 423 11.99 -25.52 -2.92
N PRO A 424 12.57 -26.16 -3.95
CA PRO A 424 14.01 -26.17 -4.11
C PRO A 424 14.56 -24.76 -4.32
N ALA A 425 15.75 -24.48 -3.81
CA ALA A 425 16.43 -23.22 -4.04
C ALA A 425 16.63 -22.99 -5.56
N GLY A 426 16.26 -21.83 -6.06
CA GLY A 426 16.39 -21.47 -7.48
C GLY A 426 15.27 -21.98 -8.39
N SER A 427 14.11 -22.35 -7.84
CA SER A 427 12.92 -22.74 -8.62
C SER A 427 12.08 -21.51 -9.02
#